data_59328f16d0dfe623f48db14de99e92b3
#
_entry.id   59328f16d0dfe623f48db14de99e92b3
#
_cell.length_a   1.000
_cell.length_b   1.000
_cell.length_c   1.000
_cell.angle_alpha   90.00
_cell.angle_beta   90.00
_cell.angle_gamma   90.00
#
_symmetry.space_group_name_H-M   'P 1'
#
loop_
_entity.id
_entity.type
_entity.pdbx_description
1 polymer ?
#
loop_
_entity_poly.entity_id
_entity_poly.type
_entity_poly.pdbx_seq_one_letter_code
_entity_poly.pdbx_strand_id
1 'polypeptide(L)'
;FPWIPGMDFAGTVEAVGDGAEGFEAGDMVFGCTDGGAYAEYVEADPAQLVVKPMEFSYVDAAAAAYVSQTAWQALYRHGRLGKGQHVLIHGAAGAVGAFAVQFARYTEAEVYATAAGRDRDFVLSLGADVFIDYRTEDFAAVARDMDLVIDLVGGDTLARSYGVVRPGGRLVTLVGKAEEELARECGIEAVSMGVEPNARD
;
A
#
# COMPACT_ATOMS: atom_id res chain seq x y z
N PHE A 1 22.53 -8.10 17.33
CA PHE A 1 23.60 -7.33 16.70
C PHE A 1 24.78 -8.25 16.42
N PRO A 2 25.43 -8.13 15.24
CA PRO A 2 25.21 -7.07 14.25
C PRO A 2 23.97 -7.32 13.38
N TRP A 3 23.22 -6.26 13.06
CA TRP A 3 22.08 -6.27 12.14
C TRP A 3 22.06 -4.95 11.35
N ILE A 4 21.92 -5.03 10.04
CA ILE A 4 21.83 -3.87 9.15
C ILE A 4 20.34 -3.72 8.78
N PRO A 5 19.71 -2.56 9.05
CA PRO A 5 18.33 -2.31 8.71
C PRO A 5 18.14 -2.05 7.20
N GLY A 6 16.89 -1.83 6.79
CA GLY A 6 16.50 -1.52 5.42
C GLY A 6 15.98 -2.74 4.70
N MET A 7 14.85 -2.59 4.05
CA MET A 7 14.19 -3.65 3.26
C MET A 7 14.14 -3.26 1.78
N ASP A 8 13.92 -1.99 1.49
CA ASP A 8 13.81 -1.46 0.14
C ASP A 8 15.16 -1.07 -0.42
N PHE A 9 15.40 -1.39 -1.68
CA PHE A 9 16.60 -0.93 -2.37
C PHE A 9 16.37 -0.79 -3.88
N ALA A 10 17.26 -0.03 -4.52
CA ALA A 10 17.46 -0.01 -5.95
C ALA A 10 18.95 0.14 -6.22
N GLY A 11 19.45 -0.58 -7.20
CA GLY A 11 20.88 -0.61 -7.49
C GLY A 11 21.20 -1.28 -8.81
N THR A 12 22.50 -1.54 -9.01
CA THR A 12 23.00 -2.28 -10.16
C THR A 12 23.52 -3.64 -9.67
N VAL A 13 23.16 -4.69 -10.38
CA VAL A 13 23.66 -6.04 -10.09
C VAL A 13 25.18 -6.06 -10.26
N GLU A 14 25.91 -6.32 -9.19
CA GLU A 14 27.37 -6.44 -9.22
C GLU A 14 27.80 -7.85 -9.62
N ALA A 15 27.14 -8.85 -9.05
CA ALA A 15 27.40 -10.26 -9.33
C ALA A 15 26.12 -11.10 -9.15
N VAL A 16 26.06 -12.22 -9.86
CA VAL A 16 24.97 -13.19 -9.77
C VAL A 16 25.53 -14.46 -9.12
N GLY A 17 24.83 -14.93 -8.08
CA GLY A 17 25.21 -16.18 -7.39
C GLY A 17 24.89 -17.44 -8.19
N ASP A 18 25.47 -18.56 -7.79
CA ASP A 18 25.25 -19.85 -8.43
C ASP A 18 23.76 -20.25 -8.36
N GLY A 19 23.18 -20.53 -9.53
CA GLY A 19 21.77 -20.94 -9.66
C GLY A 19 20.74 -19.81 -9.64
N ALA A 20 21.14 -18.54 -9.52
CA ALA A 20 20.26 -17.43 -9.73
C ALA A 20 20.05 -17.19 -11.25
N GLU A 21 18.79 -17.00 -11.65
CA GLU A 21 18.42 -16.84 -13.04
C GLU A 21 17.67 -15.52 -13.26
N GLY A 22 17.65 -15.01 -14.49
CA GLY A 22 16.85 -13.87 -14.90
C GLY A 22 17.53 -12.50 -14.81
N PHE A 23 18.74 -12.43 -14.25
CA PHE A 23 19.51 -11.20 -14.14
C PHE A 23 20.98 -11.44 -14.53
N GLU A 24 21.67 -10.36 -14.95
CA GLU A 24 23.10 -10.37 -15.23
C GLU A 24 23.79 -9.14 -14.59
N ALA A 25 25.12 -9.23 -14.44
CA ALA A 25 25.89 -8.10 -13.93
C ALA A 25 25.72 -6.87 -14.83
N GLY A 26 25.42 -5.73 -14.23
CA GLY A 26 25.09 -4.49 -14.92
C GLY A 26 23.60 -4.18 -15.01
N ASP A 27 22.70 -5.12 -14.73
CA ASP A 27 21.27 -4.86 -14.70
C ASP A 27 20.89 -3.86 -13.62
N MET A 28 20.06 -2.90 -13.98
CA MET A 28 19.46 -1.96 -13.02
C MET A 28 18.21 -2.57 -12.43
N VAL A 29 18.18 -2.77 -11.12
CA VAL A 29 17.08 -3.46 -10.42
C VAL A 29 16.60 -2.67 -9.22
N PHE A 30 15.40 -3.00 -8.77
CA PHE A 30 14.88 -2.58 -7.47
C PHE A 30 14.04 -3.72 -6.87
N GLY A 31 13.82 -3.68 -5.58
CA GLY A 31 13.05 -4.70 -4.89
C GLY A 31 13.18 -4.62 -3.38
N CYS A 32 12.86 -5.73 -2.74
CA CYS A 32 12.87 -5.86 -1.29
C CYS A 32 13.79 -6.99 -0.83
N THR A 33 14.22 -6.91 0.42
CA THR A 33 14.98 -7.95 1.13
C THR A 33 14.54 -7.97 2.60
N ASP A 34 14.87 -9.05 3.32
CA ASP A 34 14.50 -9.20 4.75
C ASP A 34 15.37 -8.36 5.70
N GLY A 35 16.13 -7.41 5.18
CA GLY A 35 17.04 -6.52 5.89
C GLY A 35 18.34 -6.36 5.12
N GLY A 36 19.24 -5.49 5.60
CA GLY A 36 20.56 -5.29 5.01
C GLY A 36 20.63 -4.19 3.94
N ALA A 37 19.53 -3.56 3.54
CA ALA A 37 19.53 -2.60 2.45
C ALA A 37 20.19 -1.24 2.78
N TYR A 38 20.46 -0.92 4.07
CA TYR A 38 21.22 0.26 4.44
C TYR A 38 22.75 -0.01 4.32
N ALA A 39 23.18 -0.38 3.13
CA ALA A 39 24.53 -0.74 2.81
C ALA A 39 24.89 -0.36 1.36
N GLU A 40 26.17 -0.37 1.03
CA GLU A 40 26.65 -0.17 -0.35
C GLU A 40 26.34 -1.39 -1.24
N TYR A 41 26.27 -2.57 -0.64
CA TYR A 41 25.92 -3.84 -1.29
C TYR A 41 24.88 -4.58 -0.45
N VAL A 42 23.94 -5.23 -1.12
CA VAL A 42 22.91 -6.06 -0.50
C VAL A 42 22.75 -7.35 -1.30
N GLU A 43 22.58 -8.45 -0.60
CA GLU A 43 22.17 -9.73 -1.21
C GLU A 43 20.65 -9.80 -1.26
N ALA A 44 20.11 -10.22 -2.41
CA ALA A 44 18.68 -10.33 -2.61
C ALA A 44 18.29 -11.55 -3.44
N ASP A 45 17.11 -12.10 -3.15
CA ASP A 45 16.53 -13.19 -3.93
C ASP A 45 16.01 -12.63 -5.27
N PRO A 46 16.38 -13.22 -6.43
CA PRO A 46 15.85 -12.85 -7.73
C PRO A 46 14.30 -12.81 -7.79
N ALA A 47 13.62 -13.63 -7.01
CA ALA A 47 12.16 -13.64 -6.94
C ALA A 47 11.54 -12.36 -6.33
N GLN A 48 12.34 -11.53 -5.68
CA GLN A 48 11.95 -10.26 -5.08
C GLN A 48 12.43 -9.03 -5.88
N LEU A 49 13.05 -9.25 -7.04
CA LEU A 49 13.64 -8.21 -7.87
C LEU A 49 12.85 -7.96 -9.14
N VAL A 50 12.84 -6.70 -9.56
CA VAL A 50 12.32 -6.26 -10.85
C VAL A 50 13.35 -5.38 -11.55
N VAL A 51 13.44 -5.48 -12.87
CA VAL A 51 14.23 -4.54 -13.68
C VAL A 51 13.67 -3.13 -13.49
N LYS A 52 14.54 -2.20 -13.14
CA LYS A 52 14.18 -0.81 -12.92
C LYS A 52 13.77 -0.15 -14.23
N PRO A 53 12.58 0.48 -14.33
CA PRO A 53 12.23 1.29 -15.48
C PRO A 53 13.25 2.41 -15.71
N MET A 54 13.57 2.69 -16.97
CA MET A 54 14.58 3.69 -17.33
C MET A 54 14.21 5.10 -16.86
N GLU A 55 12.92 5.38 -16.77
CA GLU A 55 12.37 6.69 -16.37
C GLU A 55 12.49 6.95 -14.86
N PHE A 56 12.67 5.89 -14.06
CA PHE A 56 12.79 6.03 -12.61
C PHE A 56 14.25 6.27 -12.20
N SER A 57 14.46 7.21 -11.29
CA SER A 57 15.72 7.26 -10.57
C SER A 57 15.85 6.07 -9.62
N TYR A 58 17.05 5.77 -9.14
CA TYR A 58 17.22 4.75 -8.09
C TYR A 58 16.48 5.13 -6.80
N VAL A 59 16.40 6.42 -6.49
CA VAL A 59 15.68 6.92 -5.31
C VAL A 59 14.19 6.65 -5.44
N ASP A 60 13.59 6.97 -6.59
CA ASP A 60 12.16 6.73 -6.82
C ASP A 60 11.85 5.23 -6.84
N ALA A 61 12.69 4.43 -7.47
CA ALA A 61 12.52 2.98 -7.54
C ALA A 61 12.62 2.33 -6.14
N ALA A 62 13.61 2.71 -5.35
CA ALA A 62 13.72 2.21 -3.97
C ALA A 62 12.54 2.66 -3.11
N ALA A 63 12.09 3.92 -3.24
CA ALA A 63 10.95 4.43 -2.50
C ALA A 63 9.63 3.75 -2.87
N ALA A 64 9.53 3.17 -4.07
CA ALA A 64 8.35 2.46 -4.53
C ALA A 64 8.31 0.98 -4.12
N ALA A 65 9.44 0.34 -3.91
CA ALA A 65 9.57 -1.12 -3.87
C ALA A 65 8.57 -1.83 -2.93
N TYR A 66 8.63 -1.58 -1.64
CA TYR A 66 7.78 -2.24 -0.66
C TYR A 66 6.37 -1.65 -0.57
N VAL A 67 6.28 -0.31 -0.63
CA VAL A 67 5.02 0.38 -0.39
C VAL A 67 4.03 0.24 -1.54
N SER A 68 4.51 0.14 -2.79
CA SER A 68 3.63 -0.12 -3.94
C SER A 68 3.00 -1.51 -3.88
N GLN A 69 3.81 -2.54 -3.57
CA GLN A 69 3.30 -3.90 -3.37
C GLN A 69 2.30 -3.96 -2.22
N THR A 70 2.59 -3.26 -1.12
CA THR A 70 1.67 -3.17 0.02
C THR A 70 0.32 -2.58 -0.40
N ALA A 71 0.33 -1.46 -1.11
CA ALA A 71 -0.89 -0.83 -1.62
C ALA A 71 -1.64 -1.72 -2.63
N TRP A 72 -0.91 -2.37 -3.54
CA TRP A 72 -1.46 -3.28 -4.53
C TRP A 72 -2.17 -4.48 -3.87
N GLN A 73 -1.49 -5.16 -2.95
CA GLN A 73 -2.06 -6.31 -2.24
C GLN A 73 -3.26 -5.89 -1.39
N ALA A 74 -3.21 -4.73 -0.73
CA ALA A 74 -4.32 -4.21 0.05
C ALA A 74 -5.56 -3.98 -0.81
N LEU A 75 -5.40 -3.34 -1.97
CA LEU A 75 -6.51 -2.99 -2.85
C LEU A 75 -7.06 -4.20 -3.62
N TYR A 76 -6.19 -5.03 -4.19
CA TYR A 76 -6.61 -6.02 -5.18
C TYR A 76 -6.65 -7.44 -4.63
N ARG A 77 -5.61 -7.89 -3.93
CA ARG A 77 -5.54 -9.27 -3.42
C ARG A 77 -6.50 -9.47 -2.24
N HIS A 78 -6.51 -8.52 -1.30
CA HIS A 78 -7.36 -8.56 -0.11
C HIS A 78 -8.64 -7.77 -0.27
N GLY A 79 -8.55 -6.56 -0.81
CA GLY A 79 -9.67 -5.63 -0.99
C GLY A 79 -10.59 -5.99 -2.16
N ARG A 80 -10.06 -6.65 -3.20
CA ARG A 80 -10.79 -7.01 -4.44
C ARG A 80 -11.48 -5.81 -5.08
N LEU A 81 -10.78 -4.66 -5.05
CA LEU A 81 -11.29 -3.43 -5.63
C LEU A 81 -11.53 -3.58 -7.13
N GLY A 82 -12.69 -3.14 -7.58
CA GLY A 82 -13.09 -3.12 -8.99
C GLY A 82 -13.52 -1.74 -9.47
N LYS A 83 -13.64 -1.59 -10.77
CA LYS A 83 -14.11 -0.37 -11.43
C LYS A 83 -15.48 0.07 -10.93
N GLY A 84 -15.63 1.38 -10.68
CA GLY A 84 -16.87 2.02 -10.26
C GLY A 84 -17.25 1.76 -8.79
N GLN A 85 -16.40 1.10 -8.02
CA GLN A 85 -16.58 0.93 -6.60
C GLN A 85 -16.10 2.16 -5.81
N HIS A 86 -16.63 2.34 -4.61
CA HIS A 86 -16.23 3.38 -3.69
C HIS A 86 -15.20 2.84 -2.70
N VAL A 87 -14.05 3.48 -2.63
CA VAL A 87 -13.00 3.10 -1.68
C VAL A 87 -12.63 4.26 -0.76
N LEU A 88 -12.56 3.98 0.54
CA LEU A 88 -12.05 4.92 1.54
C LEU A 88 -10.63 4.50 1.93
N ILE A 89 -9.67 5.43 1.81
CA ILE A 89 -8.27 5.22 2.17
C ILE A 89 -7.92 6.14 3.32
N HIS A 90 -7.70 5.56 4.51
CA HIS A 90 -7.19 6.28 5.66
C HIS A 90 -5.66 6.42 5.61
N GLY A 91 -5.15 7.60 5.98
CA GLY A 91 -3.72 7.89 5.92
C GLY A 91 -3.19 8.07 4.49
N ALA A 92 -4.01 8.66 3.62
CA ALA A 92 -3.78 8.78 2.19
C ALA A 92 -2.51 9.57 1.78
N ALA A 93 -2.01 10.45 2.65
CA ALA A 93 -0.76 11.20 2.41
C ALA A 93 0.50 10.43 2.81
N GLY A 94 0.38 9.26 3.44
CA GLY A 94 1.50 8.39 3.77
C GLY A 94 2.01 7.62 2.55
N ALA A 95 3.17 6.97 2.68
CA ALA A 95 3.82 6.27 1.56
C ALA A 95 2.91 5.22 0.90
N VAL A 96 2.32 4.31 1.67
CA VAL A 96 1.37 3.30 1.17
C VAL A 96 0.09 3.97 0.67
N GLY A 97 -0.45 4.95 1.41
CA GLY A 97 -1.67 5.66 1.07
C GLY A 97 -1.59 6.38 -0.27
N ALA A 98 -0.46 7.02 -0.56
CA ALA A 98 -0.22 7.73 -1.82
C ALA A 98 -0.25 6.78 -3.04
N PHE A 99 0.32 5.59 -2.93
CA PHE A 99 0.21 4.57 -3.97
C PHE A 99 -1.22 4.00 -4.05
N ALA A 100 -1.87 3.78 -2.90
CA ALA A 100 -3.23 3.25 -2.89
C ALA A 100 -4.23 4.19 -3.59
N VAL A 101 -4.12 5.51 -3.38
CA VAL A 101 -4.95 6.51 -4.09
C VAL A 101 -4.75 6.42 -5.61
N GLN A 102 -3.49 6.39 -6.07
CA GLN A 102 -3.19 6.32 -7.50
C GLN A 102 -3.67 5.01 -8.15
N PHE A 103 -3.46 3.88 -7.49
CA PHE A 103 -3.92 2.59 -8.00
C PHE A 103 -5.45 2.48 -8.03
N ALA A 104 -6.13 2.96 -6.98
CA ALA A 104 -7.59 3.01 -6.96
C ALA A 104 -8.14 3.90 -8.07
N ARG A 105 -7.51 5.07 -8.31
CA ARG A 105 -7.85 5.94 -9.43
C ARG A 105 -7.63 5.27 -10.79
N TYR A 106 -6.51 4.55 -10.95
CA TYR A 106 -6.22 3.79 -12.17
C TYR A 106 -7.28 2.70 -12.45
N THR A 107 -7.86 2.12 -11.39
CA THR A 107 -8.97 1.16 -11.48
C THR A 107 -10.32 1.82 -11.83
N GLU A 108 -10.36 3.14 -11.93
CA GLU A 108 -11.60 3.92 -12.10
C GLU A 108 -12.59 3.71 -10.93
N ALA A 109 -12.07 3.56 -9.70
CA ALA A 109 -12.86 3.62 -8.48
C ALA A 109 -13.09 5.07 -8.06
N GLU A 110 -14.15 5.34 -7.28
CA GLU A 110 -14.34 6.62 -6.62
C GLU A 110 -13.58 6.61 -5.29
N VAL A 111 -12.60 7.53 -5.16
CA VAL A 111 -11.61 7.51 -4.09
C VAL A 111 -11.91 8.57 -3.04
N TYR A 112 -12.27 8.12 -1.85
CA TYR A 112 -12.36 8.91 -0.63
C TYR A 112 -11.03 8.79 0.14
N ALA A 113 -10.46 9.91 0.56
CA ALA A 113 -9.13 9.92 1.15
C ALA A 113 -9.07 10.77 2.41
N THR A 114 -8.62 10.20 3.54
CA THR A 114 -8.39 10.97 4.75
C THR A 114 -6.92 11.32 4.91
N ALA A 115 -6.62 12.59 5.17
CA ALA A 115 -5.30 13.07 5.54
C ALA A 115 -5.42 14.36 6.36
N ALA A 116 -4.30 14.98 6.75
CA ALA A 116 -4.32 16.31 7.37
C ALA A 116 -4.58 17.39 6.31
N GLY A 117 -5.28 18.46 6.67
CA GLY A 117 -5.66 19.52 5.74
C GLY A 117 -4.49 20.13 4.95
N ARG A 118 -3.29 20.17 5.54
CA ARG A 118 -2.07 20.62 4.86
C ARG A 118 -1.65 19.76 3.65
N ASP A 119 -2.09 18.50 3.62
CA ASP A 119 -1.73 17.52 2.60
C ASP A 119 -2.82 17.41 1.51
N ARG A 120 -3.86 18.28 1.57
CA ARG A 120 -5.02 18.26 0.67
C ARG A 120 -4.63 18.29 -0.80
N ASP A 121 -3.85 19.29 -1.20
CA ASP A 121 -3.49 19.48 -2.62
C ASP A 121 -2.68 18.30 -3.15
N PHE A 122 -1.79 17.75 -2.32
CA PHE A 122 -1.03 16.56 -2.63
C PHE A 122 -1.95 15.37 -2.87
N VAL A 123 -2.85 15.05 -1.94
CA VAL A 123 -3.75 13.87 -2.03
C VAL A 123 -4.72 14.01 -3.22
N LEU A 124 -5.24 15.21 -3.48
CA LEU A 124 -6.08 15.46 -4.65
C LEU A 124 -5.29 15.31 -5.96
N SER A 125 -4.03 15.73 -6.00
CA SER A 125 -3.17 15.58 -7.19
C SER A 125 -2.87 14.11 -7.53
N LEU A 126 -2.95 13.21 -6.54
CA LEU A 126 -2.82 11.75 -6.75
C LEU A 126 -4.07 11.11 -7.35
N GLY A 127 -5.20 11.82 -7.36
CA GLY A 127 -6.45 11.38 -7.98
C GLY A 127 -7.54 11.01 -6.99
N ALA A 128 -7.51 11.46 -5.74
CA ALA A 128 -8.64 11.35 -4.83
C ALA A 128 -9.81 12.23 -5.31
N ASP A 129 -11.03 11.69 -5.31
CA ASP A 129 -12.24 12.39 -5.70
C ASP A 129 -12.80 13.20 -4.51
N VAL A 130 -12.73 12.63 -3.30
CA VAL A 130 -13.20 13.25 -2.06
C VAL A 130 -12.08 13.27 -1.03
N PHE A 131 -11.69 14.47 -0.60
CA PHE A 131 -10.71 14.66 0.47
C PHE A 131 -11.42 14.99 1.79
N ILE A 132 -11.00 14.34 2.87
CA ILE A 132 -11.55 14.52 4.22
C ILE A 132 -10.39 14.87 5.16
N ASP A 133 -10.43 16.07 5.73
CA ASP A 133 -9.49 16.46 6.80
C ASP A 133 -9.91 15.83 8.13
N TYR A 134 -9.22 14.76 8.53
CA TYR A 134 -9.54 14.03 9.77
C TYR A 134 -9.47 14.86 11.05
N ARG A 135 -8.90 16.07 10.99
CA ARG A 135 -8.80 16.98 12.14
C ARG A 135 -10.05 17.83 12.35
N THR A 136 -10.80 18.08 11.29
CA THR A 136 -11.93 19.00 11.27
C THR A 136 -13.21 18.37 10.79
N GLU A 137 -13.14 17.22 10.14
CA GLU A 137 -14.28 16.54 9.54
C GLU A 137 -14.42 15.12 10.09
N ASP A 138 -15.66 14.70 10.27
CA ASP A 138 -15.97 13.31 10.59
C ASP A 138 -16.09 12.48 9.30
N PHE A 139 -15.13 11.60 9.07
CA PHE A 139 -15.16 10.76 7.88
C PHE A 139 -16.41 9.90 7.78
N ALA A 140 -16.98 9.45 8.91
CA ALA A 140 -18.20 8.64 8.92
C ALA A 140 -19.47 9.41 8.54
N ALA A 141 -19.41 10.74 8.57
CA ALA A 141 -20.49 11.58 8.05
C ALA A 141 -20.41 11.74 6.52
N VAL A 142 -19.21 11.66 5.95
CA VAL A 142 -18.90 11.88 4.53
C VAL A 142 -18.86 10.58 3.75
N ALA A 143 -18.04 9.61 4.19
CA ALA A 143 -17.88 8.31 3.56
C ALA A 143 -18.92 7.33 4.12
N ARG A 144 -19.84 6.88 3.26
CA ARG A 144 -20.90 5.93 3.62
C ARG A 144 -21.04 4.88 2.51
N ASP A 145 -21.46 3.69 2.89
CA ASP A 145 -21.70 2.58 1.97
C ASP A 145 -20.48 2.24 1.09
N MET A 146 -19.29 2.31 1.69
CA MET A 146 -18.02 2.02 0.99
C MET A 146 -17.95 0.55 0.62
N ASP A 147 -17.54 0.26 -0.61
CA ASP A 147 -17.24 -1.10 -1.05
C ASP A 147 -15.99 -1.64 -0.36
N LEU A 148 -15.00 -0.76 -0.18
CA LEU A 148 -13.73 -1.07 0.44
C LEU A 148 -13.26 0.05 1.36
N VAL A 149 -12.71 -0.32 2.51
CA VAL A 149 -11.92 0.59 3.36
C VAL A 149 -10.51 0.03 3.49
N ILE A 150 -9.51 0.87 3.23
CA ILE A 150 -8.09 0.59 3.53
C ILE A 150 -7.69 1.42 4.74
N ASP A 151 -7.38 0.74 5.82
CA ASP A 151 -6.95 1.39 7.06
C ASP A 151 -5.43 1.29 7.25
N LEU A 152 -4.77 2.45 7.22
CA LEU A 152 -3.34 2.63 7.46
C LEU A 152 -3.06 3.40 8.76
N VAL A 153 -4.06 3.53 9.63
CA VAL A 153 -4.02 4.37 10.84
C VAL A 153 -4.25 3.56 12.11
N GLY A 154 -5.24 2.67 12.11
CA GLY A 154 -5.60 1.83 13.26
C GLY A 154 -6.38 2.56 14.36
N GLY A 155 -6.45 1.94 15.53
CA GLY A 155 -7.08 2.51 16.73
C GLY A 155 -8.56 2.88 16.51
N ASP A 156 -8.95 4.08 16.95
CA ASP A 156 -10.33 4.59 16.82
C ASP A 156 -10.78 4.70 15.35
N THR A 157 -9.88 5.05 14.44
CA THR A 157 -10.17 5.10 13.00
C THR A 157 -10.60 3.72 12.50
N LEU A 158 -9.85 2.68 12.81
CA LEU A 158 -10.21 1.30 12.45
C LEU A 158 -11.56 0.90 13.04
N ALA A 159 -11.77 1.13 14.34
CA ALA A 159 -13.01 0.74 15.03
C ALA A 159 -14.25 1.40 14.39
N ARG A 160 -14.15 2.66 14.01
CA ARG A 160 -15.24 3.41 13.36
C ARG A 160 -15.43 3.07 11.88
N SER A 161 -14.41 2.50 11.24
CA SER A 161 -14.44 2.14 9.83
C SER A 161 -15.42 1.00 9.51
N TYR A 162 -15.70 0.13 10.46
CA TYR A 162 -16.69 -0.95 10.27
C TYR A 162 -18.08 -0.39 9.91
N GLY A 163 -18.46 0.75 10.50
CA GLY A 163 -19.78 1.37 10.32
C GLY A 163 -19.95 2.11 8.98
N VAL A 164 -18.89 2.30 8.19
CA VAL A 164 -18.98 2.97 6.88
C VAL A 164 -18.89 2.03 5.69
N VAL A 165 -18.53 0.76 5.92
CA VAL A 165 -18.53 -0.29 4.89
C VAL A 165 -19.96 -0.79 4.67
N ARG A 166 -20.38 -0.92 3.43
CA ARG A 166 -21.69 -1.49 3.11
C ARG A 166 -21.75 -3.00 3.42
N PRO A 167 -22.92 -3.57 3.66
CA PRO A 167 -23.05 -5.03 3.75
C PRO A 167 -22.47 -5.73 2.51
N GLY A 168 -21.66 -6.78 2.74
CA GLY A 168 -20.91 -7.49 1.71
C GLY A 168 -19.66 -6.77 1.21
N GLY A 169 -19.35 -5.58 1.75
CA GLY A 169 -18.08 -4.87 1.47
C GLY A 169 -16.91 -5.41 2.28
N ARG A 170 -15.77 -4.71 2.19
CA ARG A 170 -14.50 -5.15 2.78
C ARG A 170 -13.81 -4.06 3.56
N LEU A 171 -13.10 -4.48 4.61
CA LEU A 171 -12.17 -3.64 5.36
C LEU A 171 -10.81 -4.37 5.42
N VAL A 172 -9.76 -3.68 4.99
CA VAL A 172 -8.38 -4.19 5.06
C VAL A 172 -7.57 -3.25 5.94
N THR A 173 -7.01 -3.77 7.04
CA THR A 173 -6.12 -3.00 7.92
C THR A 173 -4.69 -3.53 7.86
N LEU A 174 -3.73 -2.60 7.85
CA LEU A 174 -2.29 -2.89 7.84
C LEU A 174 -1.62 -2.61 9.20
N VAL A 175 -2.33 -1.96 10.10
CA VAL A 175 -1.74 -1.46 11.37
C VAL A 175 -2.50 -1.91 12.61
N GLY A 176 -3.60 -2.64 12.43
CA GLY A 176 -4.42 -3.15 13.51
C GLY A 176 -4.77 -4.62 13.32
N LYS A 177 -5.54 -5.15 14.26
CA LYS A 177 -6.14 -6.47 14.14
C LYS A 177 -7.61 -6.30 13.76
N ALA A 178 -8.02 -6.92 12.68
CA ALA A 178 -9.42 -7.01 12.29
C ALA A 178 -10.21 -7.82 13.33
N GLU A 179 -11.37 -7.31 13.72
CA GLU A 179 -12.27 -7.95 14.69
C GLU A 179 -13.34 -8.75 13.93
N GLU A 180 -13.17 -10.08 13.90
CA GLU A 180 -14.03 -10.98 13.13
C GLU A 180 -15.51 -10.95 13.60
N GLU A 181 -15.74 -10.78 14.90
CA GLU A 181 -17.09 -10.72 15.44
C GLU A 181 -17.81 -9.45 15.01
N LEU A 182 -17.14 -8.31 15.12
CA LEU A 182 -17.66 -7.02 14.66
C LEU A 182 -17.90 -7.01 13.14
N ALA A 183 -16.98 -7.60 12.37
CA ALA A 183 -17.14 -7.73 10.91
C ALA A 183 -18.42 -8.55 10.58
N ARG A 184 -18.65 -9.64 11.30
CA ARG A 184 -19.85 -10.48 11.13
C ARG A 184 -21.13 -9.73 11.50
N GLU A 185 -21.11 -8.96 12.59
CA GLU A 185 -22.26 -8.14 13.00
C GLU A 185 -22.58 -7.06 11.95
N CYS A 186 -21.56 -6.45 11.35
CA CYS A 186 -21.72 -5.47 10.27
C CYS A 186 -22.01 -6.12 8.89
N GLY A 187 -21.92 -7.45 8.77
CA GLY A 187 -22.13 -8.14 7.49
C GLY A 187 -21.05 -7.88 6.45
N ILE A 188 -19.80 -7.68 6.87
CA ILE A 188 -18.65 -7.36 6.01
C ILE A 188 -17.52 -8.40 6.16
N GLU A 189 -16.57 -8.37 5.25
CA GLU A 189 -15.30 -9.08 5.41
C GLU A 189 -14.23 -8.12 5.94
N ALA A 190 -13.56 -8.46 7.04
CA ALA A 190 -12.45 -7.68 7.59
C ALA A 190 -11.17 -8.51 7.65
N VAL A 191 -10.05 -7.95 7.15
CA VAL A 191 -8.78 -8.65 7.03
C VAL A 191 -7.66 -7.79 7.62
N SER A 192 -6.83 -8.41 8.49
CA SER A 192 -5.51 -7.85 8.82
C SER A 192 -4.50 -8.43 7.84
N MET A 193 -3.77 -7.58 7.15
CA MET A 193 -2.76 -8.05 6.22
C MET A 193 -1.34 -7.64 6.61
N GLY A 194 -0.38 -8.54 6.36
CA GLY A 194 1.01 -8.21 6.15
C GLY A 194 1.33 -8.32 4.67
N VAL A 195 2.26 -7.54 4.17
CA VAL A 195 2.71 -7.65 2.79
C VAL A 195 3.56 -8.91 2.61
N GLU A 196 3.41 -9.57 1.48
CA GLU A 196 4.24 -10.68 1.02
C GLU A 196 5.08 -10.20 -0.16
N PRO A 197 6.34 -9.73 0.07
CA PRO A 197 7.16 -9.19 -1.00
C PRO A 197 7.39 -10.20 -2.12
N ASN A 198 7.14 -9.81 -3.35
CA ASN A 198 7.37 -10.64 -4.53
C ASN A 198 7.41 -9.76 -5.80
N ALA A 199 8.08 -10.25 -6.85
CA ALA A 199 8.23 -9.54 -8.11
C ALA A 199 7.04 -9.70 -9.09
N ARG A 200 5.93 -10.33 -8.68
CA ARG A 200 4.79 -10.64 -9.56
C ARG A 200 3.60 -9.70 -9.39
N ASP A 201 3.51 -9.04 -8.25
CA ASP A 201 2.50 -8.01 -7.94
C ASP A 201 2.97 -6.65 -8.45
#